data_57f088a4a085f9998a25ecd2f5f925bd
#
_entry.id   57f088a4a085f9998a25ecd2f5f925bd
#
_cell.length_a   1.000
_cell.length_b   1.000
_cell.length_c   1.000
_cell.angle_alpha   90.00
_cell.angle_beta   90.00
_cell.angle_gamma   90.00
#
_symmetry.space_group_name_H-M   'P 1'
#
loop_
_entity.id
_entity.type
_entity.pdbx_description
1 polymer ?
#
loop_
_entity_poly.entity_id
_entity_poly.type
_entity_poly.pdbx_seq_one_letter_code
_entity_poly.pdbx_strand_id
1 'polypeptide(L)'
;MKPILTALSLAVTLHAAPVKLFEEAPVSVTEPAPGIVLVDFGKVAFGNIEITPPAGAKGDFTVHFGEAFADGRINRKPPGTVRYSFASGKWEAGQVMVIAPPVDARNTQQGDGKTPPAILTPKEWGVITPFRWVEIEGWPGDTKPASFVRRSAFSADWENNASHFESSDETLNRIWELCKYSIKATTFAGVYVDGDRERIPYEADAYLNQLSHYATDDDILFARDSFDYLIKYGTWPTEWAPHLVFMVKADWMRTGDAKWLAPRYEKLKQRILMERVGSDGLVTSNAAQIKKGDIVDWPHTERDGFKFTKANSVVNAFHLKAIADMAELASALGKTDEAKAYRERYAKTGAVFQKTFFNESTGLYRDGVGTDHSAIHSNFFPLAFGLVPTDKRAGVLAFLKKSGMKCSVYAAQYLMEAMFDHGSEREALALMTADGDRSWKHMVNSGTTITWEAWDQKYKPNQDWNHAWGAAPANLLSTYVLGARPAVPGWKTATISPRTGDLAFAKGKVPTPRGPIRIDWKNGSGFVLDLMLPEGMGAKVDVPAAEGSKVVFVNGAKAEAKLLDGRWILMNELSGKVRIEVK
;
A
#
# COMPACT_ATOMS: atom_id res chain seq x y z
N MET A 1 44.17 28.23 -26.54
CA MET A 1 43.86 27.52 -25.28
C MET A 1 42.37 27.59 -25.06
N LYS A 2 41.66 26.49 -25.23
CA LYS A 2 40.23 26.38 -24.92
C LYS A 2 40.10 25.88 -23.48
N PRO A 3 39.24 26.44 -22.65
CA PRO A 3 39.03 25.90 -21.31
C PRO A 3 38.22 24.59 -21.38
N ILE A 4 38.76 23.55 -20.76
CA ILE A 4 38.08 22.30 -20.52
C ILE A 4 37.14 22.54 -19.33
N LEU A 5 35.83 22.58 -19.59
CA LEU A 5 34.81 22.51 -18.52
C LEU A 5 34.76 21.06 -18.02
N THR A 6 35.30 20.84 -16.85
CA THR A 6 35.12 19.59 -16.12
C THR A 6 33.71 19.59 -15.50
N ALA A 7 32.80 18.84 -16.08
CA ALA A 7 31.51 18.61 -15.48
C ALA A 7 31.71 17.72 -14.23
N LEU A 8 31.57 18.31 -13.05
CA LEU A 8 31.45 17.55 -11.79
C LEU A 8 30.08 16.87 -11.82
N SER A 9 30.07 15.59 -12.15
CA SER A 9 28.90 14.74 -11.88
C SER A 9 28.81 14.57 -10.37
N LEU A 10 27.87 15.27 -9.72
CA LEU A 10 27.44 14.90 -8.38
C LEU A 10 26.82 13.50 -8.48
N ALA A 11 27.56 12.49 -8.04
CA ALA A 11 27.01 11.20 -7.72
C ALA A 11 26.08 11.41 -6.51
N VAL A 12 24.77 11.46 -6.76
CA VAL A 12 23.79 11.33 -5.70
C VAL A 12 23.93 9.90 -5.20
N THR A 13 24.62 9.73 -4.09
CA THR A 13 24.58 8.48 -3.34
C THR A 13 23.12 8.30 -2.88
N LEU A 14 22.39 7.41 -3.53
CA LEU A 14 21.13 6.89 -2.99
C LEU A 14 21.50 6.23 -1.65
N HIS A 15 21.15 6.87 -0.55
CA HIS A 15 21.16 6.24 0.76
C HIS A 15 19.88 5.42 0.80
N ALA A 16 19.98 4.15 0.40
CA ALA A 16 18.85 3.22 0.60
C ALA A 16 18.55 3.15 2.11
N ALA A 17 17.26 3.11 2.44
CA ALA A 17 16.84 2.95 3.82
C ALA A 17 17.57 1.76 4.46
N PRO A 18 18.01 1.87 5.71
CA PRO A 18 18.86 0.86 6.31
C PRO A 18 18.11 -0.47 6.43
N VAL A 19 18.69 -1.52 5.85
CA VAL A 19 18.21 -2.89 5.93
C VAL A 19 19.28 -3.78 6.53
N LYS A 20 18.87 -4.81 7.28
CA LYS A 20 19.79 -5.77 7.88
C LYS A 20 19.18 -7.17 7.96
N LEU A 21 20.03 -8.16 8.16
CA LEU A 21 19.60 -9.52 8.47
C LEU A 21 19.30 -9.65 9.97
N PHE A 22 18.16 -10.25 10.28
CA PHE A 22 17.73 -10.62 11.62
C PHE A 22 17.70 -12.14 11.73
N GLU A 23 18.19 -12.66 12.83
CA GLU A 23 18.10 -14.08 13.15
C GLU A 23 16.70 -14.41 13.68
N GLU A 24 16.08 -15.43 13.12
CA GLU A 24 14.77 -15.92 13.52
C GLU A 24 14.83 -17.43 13.78
N ALA A 25 14.40 -17.82 14.98
CA ALA A 25 14.23 -19.23 15.32
C ALA A 25 12.97 -19.79 14.65
N PRO A 26 12.93 -21.10 14.33
CA PRO A 26 11.73 -21.75 13.82
C PRO A 26 10.62 -21.79 14.90
N VAL A 27 9.36 -21.72 14.47
CA VAL A 27 8.19 -21.93 15.33
C VAL A 27 7.91 -23.42 15.52
N SER A 28 8.30 -24.26 14.56
CA SER A 28 8.26 -25.72 14.71
C SER A 28 9.32 -26.42 13.84
N VAL A 29 9.74 -27.58 14.31
CA VAL A 29 10.63 -28.50 13.57
C VAL A 29 10.06 -29.89 13.73
N THR A 30 9.86 -30.60 12.62
CA THR A 30 9.29 -31.96 12.59
C THR A 30 10.07 -32.87 11.65
N GLU A 31 9.91 -34.17 11.81
CA GLU A 31 10.47 -35.19 10.92
C GLU A 31 9.34 -35.96 10.25
N PRO A 32 8.85 -35.50 9.08
CA PRO A 32 7.74 -36.16 8.38
C PRO A 32 8.10 -37.55 7.85
N ALA A 33 9.39 -37.84 7.66
CA ALA A 33 9.93 -39.16 7.30
C ALA A 33 11.39 -39.28 7.75
N PRO A 34 11.95 -40.51 7.90
CA PRO A 34 13.34 -40.72 8.27
C PRO A 34 14.31 -39.91 7.37
N GLY A 35 15.20 -39.15 7.97
CA GLY A 35 16.19 -38.32 7.30
C GLY A 35 15.63 -37.07 6.58
N ILE A 36 14.37 -36.74 6.83
CA ILE A 36 13.73 -35.53 6.28
C ILE A 36 13.29 -34.66 7.46
N VAL A 37 13.80 -33.44 7.51
CA VAL A 37 13.42 -32.43 8.50
C VAL A 37 12.61 -31.34 7.84
N LEU A 38 11.47 -31.00 8.42
CA LEU A 38 10.63 -29.87 8.02
C LEU A 38 10.67 -28.80 9.10
N VAL A 39 11.06 -27.58 8.70
CA VAL A 39 11.20 -26.40 9.54
C VAL A 39 10.17 -25.35 9.12
N ASP A 40 9.32 -24.91 10.04
CA ASP A 40 8.36 -23.80 9.84
C ASP A 40 8.82 -22.56 10.61
N PHE A 41 8.96 -21.44 9.92
CA PHE A 41 9.26 -20.13 10.52
C PHE A 41 8.01 -19.29 10.78
N GLY A 42 6.81 -19.85 10.59
CA GLY A 42 5.52 -19.23 10.88
C GLY A 42 5.05 -18.22 9.84
N LYS A 43 5.94 -17.41 9.30
CA LYS A 43 5.62 -16.39 8.29
C LYS A 43 6.68 -16.38 7.19
N VAL A 44 6.28 -15.99 5.96
CA VAL A 44 7.22 -15.78 4.85
C VAL A 44 8.10 -14.57 5.15
N ALA A 45 9.41 -14.69 4.94
CA ALA A 45 10.33 -13.55 4.90
C ALA A 45 11.42 -13.79 3.85
N PHE A 46 12.04 -12.73 3.40
CA PHE A 46 13.14 -12.76 2.45
C PHE A 46 14.44 -13.05 3.19
N GLY A 47 15.05 -14.19 2.93
CA GLY A 47 16.23 -14.60 3.68
C GLY A 47 16.97 -15.78 3.09
N ASN A 48 17.89 -16.30 3.87
CA ASN A 48 18.52 -17.58 3.72
C ASN A 48 18.59 -18.30 5.11
N ILE A 49 19.12 -19.51 5.14
CA ILE A 49 19.14 -20.28 6.38
C ILE A 49 20.57 -20.57 6.83
N GLU A 50 20.83 -20.42 8.12
CA GLU A 50 21.98 -21.03 8.78
C GLU A 50 21.58 -22.38 9.37
N ILE A 51 22.37 -23.39 9.04
CA ILE A 51 22.19 -24.76 9.53
C ILE A 51 23.46 -25.19 10.24
N THR A 52 23.32 -25.69 11.47
CA THR A 52 24.40 -26.32 12.25
C THR A 52 24.15 -27.83 12.28
N PRO A 53 24.79 -28.62 11.41
CA PRO A 53 24.64 -30.06 11.43
C PRO A 53 25.30 -30.69 12.67
N PRO A 54 24.90 -31.92 13.07
CA PRO A 54 25.54 -32.64 14.16
C PRO A 54 27.06 -32.81 13.97
N ALA A 55 27.81 -32.98 15.04
CA ALA A 55 29.27 -33.10 15.02
C ALA A 55 29.82 -34.29 14.19
N GLY A 56 29.02 -35.30 13.92
CA GLY A 56 29.37 -36.44 13.07
C GLY A 56 28.78 -36.42 11.66
N ALA A 57 28.16 -35.30 11.26
CA ALA A 57 27.44 -35.19 10.00
C ALA A 57 28.32 -35.53 8.79
N LYS A 58 27.80 -36.39 7.92
CA LYS A 58 28.44 -36.80 6.64
C LYS A 58 27.34 -37.05 5.59
N GLY A 59 27.72 -36.99 4.35
CA GLY A 59 26.83 -37.27 3.23
C GLY A 59 26.31 -36.03 2.56
N ASP A 60 25.45 -36.25 1.60
CA ASP A 60 24.84 -35.18 0.79
C ASP A 60 23.54 -34.70 1.45
N PHE A 61 23.19 -33.43 1.21
CA PHE A 61 21.91 -32.86 1.58
C PHE A 61 21.24 -32.18 0.39
N THR A 62 19.93 -32.04 0.49
CA THR A 62 19.16 -31.07 -0.30
C THR A 62 18.26 -30.28 0.61
N VAL A 63 18.40 -28.95 0.57
CA VAL A 63 17.56 -27.98 1.31
C VAL A 63 16.58 -27.33 0.35
N HIS A 64 15.30 -27.52 0.59
CA HIS A 64 14.21 -26.94 -0.17
C HIS A 64 13.66 -25.71 0.57
N PHE A 65 13.35 -24.64 -0.16
CA PHE A 65 12.76 -23.41 0.33
C PHE A 65 11.40 -23.21 -0.33
N GLY A 66 10.35 -22.91 0.43
CA GLY A 66 9.01 -22.73 -0.12
C GLY A 66 8.13 -21.73 0.60
N GLU A 67 7.32 -21.01 -0.18
CA GLU A 67 6.22 -20.17 0.30
C GLU A 67 4.92 -20.96 0.43
N ALA A 68 4.72 -21.96 -0.44
CA ALA A 68 3.51 -22.78 -0.52
C ALA A 68 3.72 -24.14 0.14
N PHE A 69 2.67 -24.63 0.81
CA PHE A 69 2.64 -25.90 1.52
C PHE A 69 1.43 -26.71 1.10
N ALA A 70 1.62 -28.00 0.85
CA ALA A 70 0.56 -28.93 0.47
C ALA A 70 0.91 -30.34 0.95
N ASP A 71 -0.09 -31.12 1.34
CA ASP A 71 0.04 -32.54 1.70
C ASP A 71 1.13 -32.82 2.75
N GLY A 72 1.28 -31.92 3.72
CA GLY A 72 2.26 -32.07 4.80
C GLY A 72 3.71 -31.75 4.39
N ARG A 73 3.97 -31.23 3.20
CA ARG A 73 5.29 -30.94 2.65
C ARG A 73 5.33 -29.59 1.91
N ILE A 74 6.52 -29.10 1.62
CA ILE A 74 6.68 -27.95 0.71
C ILE A 74 6.10 -28.32 -0.66
N ASN A 75 5.22 -27.47 -1.20
CA ASN A 75 4.76 -27.61 -2.57
C ASN A 75 5.90 -27.30 -3.54
N ARG A 76 6.43 -28.34 -4.18
CA ARG A 76 7.56 -28.22 -5.13
C ARG A 76 7.14 -27.75 -6.54
N LYS A 77 5.83 -27.61 -6.77
CA LYS A 77 5.24 -27.08 -8.02
C LYS A 77 4.15 -26.06 -7.66
N PRO A 78 4.51 -24.98 -6.95
CA PRO A 78 3.52 -23.98 -6.59
C PRO A 78 2.98 -23.27 -7.83
N PRO A 79 1.79 -22.65 -7.78
CA PRO A 79 1.22 -21.95 -8.91
C PRO A 79 1.98 -20.65 -9.22
N GLY A 80 1.95 -20.22 -10.48
CA GLY A 80 2.47 -18.94 -10.93
C GLY A 80 3.95 -18.73 -10.71
N THR A 81 4.29 -17.64 -10.02
CA THR A 81 5.65 -17.30 -9.64
C THR A 81 5.89 -17.41 -8.13
N VAL A 82 4.96 -18.01 -7.38
CA VAL A 82 5.14 -18.36 -5.98
C VAL A 82 6.44 -19.15 -5.81
N ARG A 83 7.25 -18.79 -4.84
CA ARG A 83 8.62 -19.32 -4.78
C ARG A 83 8.68 -20.74 -4.26
N TYR A 84 9.39 -21.53 -5.01
CA TYR A 84 10.03 -22.77 -4.62
C TYR A 84 11.42 -22.80 -5.21
N SER A 85 12.40 -23.18 -4.41
CA SER A 85 13.78 -23.34 -4.83
C SER A 85 14.49 -24.36 -3.95
N PHE A 86 15.68 -24.79 -4.35
CA PHE A 86 16.50 -25.72 -3.55
C PHE A 86 17.99 -25.48 -3.74
N ALA A 87 18.77 -25.93 -2.77
CA ALA A 87 20.23 -26.02 -2.82
C ALA A 87 20.68 -27.39 -2.36
N SER A 88 21.72 -27.93 -2.96
CA SER A 88 22.31 -29.22 -2.58
C SER A 88 23.80 -29.08 -2.29
N GLY A 89 24.31 -29.90 -1.40
CA GLY A 89 25.71 -29.87 -0.98
C GLY A 89 26.09 -31.06 -0.13
N LYS A 90 27.22 -30.94 0.57
CA LYS A 90 27.71 -31.93 1.54
C LYS A 90 27.78 -31.32 2.93
N TRP A 91 27.43 -32.12 3.95
CA TRP A 91 27.52 -31.65 5.34
C TRP A 91 28.97 -31.41 5.76
N GLU A 92 29.19 -30.29 6.39
CA GLU A 92 30.43 -29.94 7.08
C GLU A 92 30.21 -30.11 8.61
N ALA A 93 30.65 -31.24 9.14
CA ALA A 93 30.36 -31.68 10.52
C ALA A 93 30.62 -30.59 11.56
N GLY A 94 29.58 -30.21 12.30
CA GLY A 94 29.66 -29.24 13.39
C GLY A 94 29.96 -27.80 12.99
N GLN A 95 30.06 -27.50 11.71
CA GLN A 95 30.24 -26.11 11.23
C GLN A 95 28.91 -25.47 10.90
N VAL A 96 28.78 -24.18 11.18
CA VAL A 96 27.64 -23.38 10.72
C VAL A 96 27.73 -23.18 9.21
N MET A 97 26.69 -23.58 8.51
CA MET A 97 26.58 -23.45 7.06
C MET A 97 25.48 -22.48 6.70
N VAL A 98 25.80 -21.44 5.91
CA VAL A 98 24.78 -20.57 5.29
C VAL A 98 24.35 -21.17 3.98
N ILE A 99 23.10 -21.58 3.88
CA ILE A 99 22.54 -22.24 2.69
C ILE A 99 21.48 -21.31 2.06
N ALA A 100 21.62 -21.12 0.76
CA ALA A 100 20.73 -20.32 -0.06
C ALA A 100 20.53 -20.98 -1.42
N PRO A 101 19.42 -20.73 -2.11
CA PRO A 101 19.21 -21.18 -3.48
C PRO A 101 20.15 -20.44 -4.45
N PRO A 102 20.29 -20.90 -5.70
CA PRO A 102 21.02 -20.19 -6.74
C PRO A 102 20.37 -18.84 -7.07
N VAL A 103 21.17 -17.94 -7.64
CA VAL A 103 20.71 -16.61 -8.12
C VAL A 103 19.61 -16.79 -9.18
N ASP A 104 18.53 -16.03 -9.06
CA ASP A 104 17.49 -15.95 -10.08
C ASP A 104 17.77 -14.78 -11.04
N ALA A 105 17.89 -15.06 -12.33
CA ALA A 105 18.15 -14.05 -13.34
C ALA A 105 17.01 -13.04 -13.51
N ARG A 106 15.77 -13.38 -13.11
CA ARG A 106 14.60 -12.49 -13.24
C ARG A 106 14.66 -11.30 -12.30
N ASN A 107 15.17 -11.50 -11.08
CA ASN A 107 15.23 -10.46 -10.03
C ASN A 107 16.64 -9.90 -9.78
N THR A 108 17.56 -10.12 -10.73
CA THR A 108 18.92 -9.56 -10.73
C THR A 108 19.27 -8.85 -12.04
N GLN A 109 18.28 -8.55 -12.87
CA GLN A 109 18.47 -7.87 -14.14
C GLN A 109 19.02 -6.45 -13.96
N GLN A 110 19.97 -6.07 -14.83
CA GLN A 110 20.65 -4.77 -14.76
C GLN A 110 19.86 -3.64 -15.45
N GLY A 111 18.74 -3.97 -16.10
CA GLY A 111 17.98 -3.04 -16.95
C GLY A 111 18.63 -2.82 -18.32
N ASP A 112 17.88 -2.31 -19.25
CA ASP A 112 18.29 -2.05 -20.63
C ASP A 112 18.08 -0.59 -21.07
N GLY A 113 17.88 0.31 -20.10
CA GLY A 113 17.54 1.72 -20.32
C GLY A 113 16.05 1.97 -20.59
N LYS A 114 15.26 0.93 -20.87
CA LYS A 114 13.79 0.97 -20.99
C LYS A 114 13.11 0.31 -19.79
N THR A 115 13.72 -0.74 -19.29
CA THR A 115 13.31 -1.46 -18.08
C THR A 115 14.21 -1.00 -16.94
N PRO A 116 13.65 -0.55 -15.81
CA PRO A 116 14.45 -0.23 -14.63
C PRO A 116 15.27 -1.44 -14.16
N PRO A 117 16.46 -1.24 -13.57
CA PRO A 117 17.23 -2.33 -13.00
C PRO A 117 16.55 -2.91 -11.75
N ALA A 118 16.72 -4.19 -11.50
CA ALA A 118 16.30 -4.81 -10.24
C ALA A 118 17.10 -4.23 -9.06
N ILE A 119 16.47 -4.15 -7.90
CA ILE A 119 17.13 -3.78 -6.65
C ILE A 119 17.91 -4.97 -6.12
N LEU A 120 19.21 -4.82 -6.03
CA LEU A 120 20.10 -5.86 -5.52
C LEU A 120 20.30 -5.72 -4.02
N THR A 121 20.32 -6.85 -3.32
CA THR A 121 20.68 -6.90 -1.90
C THR A 121 22.19 -6.91 -1.69
N PRO A 122 22.71 -6.57 -0.50
CA PRO A 122 24.13 -6.60 -0.18
C PRO A 122 24.76 -7.97 -0.48
N LYS A 123 25.88 -7.97 -1.19
CA LYS A 123 26.55 -9.21 -1.65
C LYS A 123 26.99 -10.12 -0.51
N GLU A 124 27.35 -9.54 0.64
CA GLU A 124 27.77 -10.25 1.84
C GLU A 124 26.64 -11.06 2.51
N TRP A 125 25.38 -10.78 2.17
CA TRP A 125 24.25 -11.59 2.63
C TRP A 125 24.13 -12.91 1.91
N GLY A 126 24.71 -13.01 0.71
CA GLY A 126 24.42 -14.08 -0.23
C GLY A 126 23.05 -13.90 -0.89
N VAL A 127 22.56 -14.96 -1.53
CA VAL A 127 21.22 -14.95 -2.13
C VAL A 127 20.17 -15.01 -1.02
N ILE A 128 19.16 -14.16 -1.10
CA ILE A 128 17.96 -14.23 -0.28
C ILE A 128 16.74 -14.51 -1.16
N THR A 129 15.77 -15.25 -0.61
CA THR A 129 14.52 -15.63 -1.29
C THR A 129 13.37 -15.60 -0.30
N PRO A 130 12.13 -15.36 -0.72
CA PRO A 130 11.00 -15.47 0.17
C PRO A 130 10.68 -16.93 0.48
N PHE A 131 10.59 -17.29 1.76
CA PHE A 131 10.15 -18.60 2.21
C PHE A 131 9.60 -18.56 3.64
N ARG A 132 8.69 -19.46 3.92
CA ARG A 132 8.25 -19.79 5.28
C ARG A 132 8.79 -21.14 5.72
N TRP A 133 8.73 -22.13 4.82
CA TRP A 133 9.14 -23.49 5.12
C TRP A 133 10.49 -23.80 4.52
N VAL A 134 11.26 -24.59 5.28
CA VAL A 134 12.47 -25.27 4.82
C VAL A 134 12.31 -26.76 5.03
N GLU A 135 12.59 -27.54 4.00
CA GLU A 135 12.60 -29.00 4.07
C GLU A 135 13.99 -29.51 3.71
N ILE A 136 14.56 -30.33 4.59
CA ILE A 136 15.94 -30.81 4.47
C ILE A 136 15.90 -32.31 4.27
N GLU A 137 16.41 -32.78 3.14
CA GLU A 137 16.65 -34.18 2.86
C GLU A 137 18.10 -34.54 3.17
N GLY A 138 18.32 -35.72 3.75
CA GLY A 138 19.67 -36.22 4.12
C GLY A 138 20.14 -35.64 5.48
N TRP A 139 19.23 -35.33 6.41
CA TRP A 139 19.60 -34.92 7.77
C TRP A 139 20.27 -36.08 8.53
N PRO A 140 21.46 -35.88 9.10
CA PRO A 140 22.31 -36.99 9.56
C PRO A 140 22.22 -37.29 11.07
N GLY A 141 21.07 -37.23 11.69
CA GLY A 141 20.95 -37.60 13.11
C GLY A 141 19.81 -36.90 13.84
N ASP A 142 19.92 -36.74 15.15
CA ASP A 142 18.87 -36.11 15.96
C ASP A 142 18.64 -34.65 15.56
N THR A 143 17.38 -34.27 15.49
CA THR A 143 16.96 -32.94 15.11
C THR A 143 16.79 -32.03 16.34
N LYS A 144 17.47 -30.89 16.35
CA LYS A 144 17.33 -29.86 17.37
C LYS A 144 16.87 -28.55 16.77
N PRO A 145 15.82 -27.88 17.28
CA PRO A 145 15.37 -26.60 16.75
C PRO A 145 16.47 -25.53 16.64
N ALA A 146 17.38 -25.48 17.59
CA ALA A 146 18.52 -24.55 17.59
C ALA A 146 19.55 -24.80 16.46
N SER A 147 19.41 -25.91 15.72
CA SER A 147 20.26 -26.17 14.53
C SER A 147 19.83 -25.34 13.31
N PHE A 148 18.71 -24.64 13.35
CA PHE A 148 18.13 -23.93 12.20
C PHE A 148 17.84 -22.47 12.59
N VAL A 149 18.45 -21.54 11.87
CA VAL A 149 18.22 -20.10 12.05
C VAL A 149 17.96 -19.48 10.69
N ARG A 150 16.80 -18.85 10.50
CA ARG A 150 16.56 -18.04 9.30
C ARG A 150 17.20 -16.67 9.48
N ARG A 151 17.94 -16.22 8.48
CA ARG A 151 18.49 -14.87 8.42
C ARG A 151 17.59 -14.04 7.51
N SER A 152 16.68 -13.29 8.10
CA SER A 152 15.62 -12.56 7.42
C SER A 152 15.98 -11.09 7.24
N ALA A 153 15.84 -10.58 6.03
CA ALA A 153 16.09 -9.19 5.69
C ALA A 153 14.86 -8.32 5.97
N PHE A 154 15.03 -7.30 6.81
CA PHE A 154 14.00 -6.30 7.10
C PHE A 154 14.61 -4.90 7.23
N SER A 155 13.76 -3.87 7.26
CA SER A 155 14.18 -2.55 7.74
C SER A 155 14.89 -2.67 9.08
N ALA A 156 16.04 -2.01 9.21
CA ALA A 156 16.82 -2.01 10.43
C ALA A 156 16.10 -1.32 11.59
N ASP A 157 15.24 -0.35 11.25
CA ASP A 157 14.57 0.55 12.19
C ASP A 157 13.07 0.23 12.36
N TRP A 158 12.58 -0.91 11.81
CA TRP A 158 11.18 -1.31 11.93
C TRP A 158 10.75 -1.45 13.39
N GLU A 159 9.72 -0.69 13.78
CA GLU A 159 9.16 -0.70 15.14
C GLU A 159 7.84 -1.49 15.19
N ASN A 160 7.88 -2.72 15.66
CA ASN A 160 6.70 -3.60 15.71
C ASN A 160 5.51 -3.01 16.48
N ASN A 161 5.80 -2.16 17.49
CA ASN A 161 4.80 -1.55 18.35
C ASN A 161 4.44 -0.12 17.92
N ALA A 162 4.90 0.38 16.76
CA ALA A 162 4.56 1.71 16.28
C ALA A 162 3.05 1.87 16.05
N SER A 163 2.39 0.82 15.57
CA SER A 163 0.96 0.79 15.23
C SER A 163 0.23 -0.39 15.86
N HIS A 164 -1.08 -0.23 16.03
CA HIS A 164 -2.00 -1.28 16.47
C HIS A 164 -3.41 -1.03 15.96
N PHE A 165 -4.15 -2.08 15.66
CA PHE A 165 -5.56 -2.06 15.33
C PHE A 165 -6.25 -3.29 15.90
N GLU A 166 -7.40 -3.07 16.53
CA GLU A 166 -8.30 -4.14 16.99
C GLU A 166 -9.74 -3.63 16.91
N SER A 167 -10.63 -4.46 16.43
CA SER A 167 -12.05 -4.16 16.30
C SER A 167 -12.92 -5.32 16.76
N SER A 168 -14.24 -5.12 16.77
CA SER A 168 -15.20 -6.17 17.07
C SER A 168 -15.34 -7.24 15.98
N ASP A 169 -14.70 -7.06 14.83
CA ASP A 169 -14.65 -8.04 13.74
C ASP A 169 -13.26 -8.69 13.66
N GLU A 170 -13.19 -9.95 14.07
CA GLU A 170 -11.94 -10.72 14.09
C GLU A 170 -11.34 -10.91 12.68
N THR A 171 -12.16 -10.94 11.63
CA THR A 171 -11.67 -11.03 10.25
C THR A 171 -10.91 -9.76 9.87
N LEU A 172 -11.42 -8.58 10.23
CA LEU A 172 -10.71 -7.32 10.01
C LEU A 172 -9.40 -7.24 10.79
N ASN A 173 -9.37 -7.76 12.03
CA ASN A 173 -8.15 -7.83 12.84
C ASN A 173 -7.08 -8.67 12.15
N ARG A 174 -7.45 -9.86 11.65
CA ARG A 174 -6.55 -10.75 10.89
C ARG A 174 -6.08 -10.11 9.57
N ILE A 175 -6.97 -9.42 8.85
CA ILE A 175 -6.64 -8.69 7.62
C ILE A 175 -5.62 -7.58 7.92
N TRP A 176 -5.82 -6.81 8.99
CA TRP A 176 -4.89 -5.74 9.36
C TRP A 176 -3.50 -6.29 9.71
N GLU A 177 -3.43 -7.38 10.49
CA GLU A 177 -2.15 -8.04 10.83
C GLU A 177 -1.45 -8.60 9.58
N LEU A 178 -2.17 -9.22 8.64
CA LEU A 178 -1.65 -9.65 7.33
C LEU A 178 -1.02 -8.45 6.60
N CYS A 179 -1.74 -7.34 6.50
CA CYS A 179 -1.31 -6.16 5.76
C CYS A 179 -0.10 -5.48 6.42
N LYS A 180 -0.11 -5.32 7.75
CA LYS A 180 1.04 -4.78 8.50
C LYS A 180 2.28 -5.64 8.29
N TYR A 181 2.14 -6.96 8.39
CA TYR A 181 3.27 -7.85 8.18
C TYR A 181 3.75 -7.84 6.72
N SER A 182 2.85 -7.68 5.74
CA SER A 182 3.22 -7.56 4.33
C SER A 182 4.15 -6.37 4.08
N ILE A 183 3.85 -5.22 4.66
CA ILE A 183 4.74 -4.05 4.60
C ILE A 183 6.09 -4.37 5.22
N LYS A 184 6.13 -4.92 6.46
CA LYS A 184 7.37 -5.31 7.11
C LYS A 184 8.21 -6.26 6.25
N ALA A 185 7.60 -7.34 5.78
CA ALA A 185 8.30 -8.39 5.04
C ALA A 185 8.91 -7.89 3.73
N THR A 186 8.29 -6.90 3.08
CA THR A 186 8.77 -6.35 1.80
C THR A 186 9.74 -5.18 1.95
N THR A 187 10.16 -4.84 3.18
CA THR A 187 11.22 -3.82 3.39
C THR A 187 12.63 -4.31 3.07
N PHE A 188 12.81 -5.58 2.74
CA PHE A 188 14.10 -6.24 2.53
C PHE A 188 15.04 -5.55 1.53
N ALA A 189 14.50 -4.77 0.61
CA ALA A 189 15.25 -4.15 -0.50
C ALA A 189 15.67 -2.70 -0.24
N GLY A 190 15.26 -2.09 0.88
CA GLY A 190 15.54 -0.68 1.19
C GLY A 190 14.71 0.33 0.41
N VAL A 191 13.94 -0.14 -0.57
CA VAL A 191 12.95 0.60 -1.36
C VAL A 191 11.73 -0.31 -1.61
N TYR A 192 10.60 0.26 -1.96
CA TYR A 192 9.42 -0.53 -2.32
C TYR A 192 9.60 -1.17 -3.70
N VAL A 193 9.47 -2.47 -3.77
CA VAL A 193 9.53 -3.27 -5.00
C VAL A 193 8.21 -4.02 -5.21
N ASP A 194 7.96 -4.47 -6.44
CA ASP A 194 6.75 -5.20 -6.86
C ASP A 194 6.64 -6.62 -6.28
N GLY A 195 7.64 -7.09 -5.57
CA GLY A 195 7.76 -8.46 -5.05
C GLY A 195 9.05 -9.13 -5.50
N ASP A 196 9.15 -10.45 -5.32
CA ASP A 196 10.39 -11.20 -5.59
C ASP A 196 10.62 -11.49 -7.07
N ARG A 197 9.57 -11.51 -7.89
CA ARG A 197 9.69 -11.92 -9.29
C ARG A 197 10.67 -11.04 -10.07
N GLU A 198 10.58 -9.73 -9.93
CA GLU A 198 11.38 -8.76 -10.68
C GLU A 198 12.23 -7.88 -9.76
N ARG A 199 11.76 -7.59 -8.54
CA ARG A 199 12.36 -6.66 -7.57
C ARG A 199 12.55 -5.27 -8.13
N ILE A 200 11.57 -4.79 -8.90
CA ILE A 200 11.58 -3.47 -9.53
C ILE A 200 10.57 -2.57 -8.78
N PRO A 201 10.93 -1.33 -8.43
CA PRO A 201 9.96 -0.33 -8.00
C PRO A 201 9.03 0.07 -9.15
N TYR A 202 7.72 0.19 -8.84
CA TYR A 202 6.71 0.79 -9.71
C TYR A 202 5.98 1.90 -8.97
N GLU A 203 5.51 2.93 -9.69
CA GLU A 203 4.95 4.14 -9.06
C GLU A 203 3.68 3.87 -8.26
N ALA A 204 2.78 3.02 -8.78
CA ALA A 204 1.55 2.67 -8.07
C ALA A 204 1.84 1.83 -6.83
N ASP A 205 2.71 0.81 -6.95
CA ASP A 205 3.16 -0.02 -5.83
C ASP A 205 3.77 0.85 -4.73
N ALA A 206 4.71 1.72 -5.12
CA ALA A 206 5.41 2.58 -4.17
C ALA A 206 4.46 3.52 -3.43
N TYR A 207 3.46 4.08 -4.09
CA TYR A 207 2.47 4.95 -3.45
C TYR A 207 1.57 4.19 -2.46
N LEU A 208 1.02 3.03 -2.86
CA LEU A 208 0.18 2.24 -1.98
C LEU A 208 0.96 1.68 -0.78
N ASN A 209 2.19 1.24 -1.02
CA ASN A 209 3.09 0.79 0.03
C ASN A 209 3.43 1.94 0.99
N GLN A 210 3.68 3.15 0.48
CA GLN A 210 3.91 4.35 1.29
C GLN A 210 2.73 4.65 2.22
N LEU A 211 1.49 4.62 1.72
CA LEU A 211 0.30 4.86 2.54
C LEU A 211 0.21 3.84 3.68
N SER A 212 0.39 2.57 3.36
CA SER A 212 0.31 1.48 4.34
C SER A 212 1.50 1.48 5.31
N HIS A 213 2.71 1.82 4.85
CA HIS A 213 3.89 1.97 5.70
C HIS A 213 3.71 3.11 6.70
N TYR A 214 3.26 4.28 6.24
CA TYR A 214 2.98 5.43 7.11
C TYR A 214 1.88 5.18 8.15
N ALA A 215 1.00 4.22 7.91
CA ALA A 215 -0.01 3.80 8.86
C ALA A 215 0.49 2.73 9.86
N THR A 216 1.60 2.05 9.54
CA THR A 216 2.10 0.91 10.33
C THR A 216 3.43 1.15 11.03
N ASP A 217 4.24 2.09 10.53
CA ASP A 217 5.56 2.42 11.08
C ASP A 217 5.87 3.92 10.94
N ASP A 218 6.93 4.38 11.59
CA ASP A 218 7.35 5.80 11.58
C ASP A 218 8.37 6.12 10.49
N ASP A 219 8.94 5.13 9.80
CA ASP A 219 9.96 5.33 8.78
C ASP A 219 9.39 6.08 7.55
N ILE A 220 10.12 7.09 7.10
CA ILE A 220 9.83 7.86 5.90
C ILE A 220 10.84 7.61 4.78
N LEU A 221 11.98 6.98 5.08
CA LEU A 221 13.10 6.84 4.14
C LEU A 221 12.75 5.91 2.99
N PHE A 222 12.07 4.80 3.25
CA PHE A 222 11.63 3.87 2.19
C PHE A 222 10.82 4.57 1.10
N ALA A 223 9.87 5.42 1.50
CA ALA A 223 9.05 6.17 0.54
C ALA A 223 9.90 7.18 -0.24
N ARG A 224 10.79 7.89 0.44
CA ARG A 224 11.65 8.91 -0.16
C ARG A 224 12.68 8.31 -1.13
N ASP A 225 13.29 7.21 -0.76
CA ASP A 225 14.26 6.52 -1.61
C ASP A 225 13.60 5.84 -2.81
N SER A 226 12.39 5.26 -2.61
CA SER A 226 11.56 4.75 -3.70
C SER A 226 11.17 5.85 -4.68
N PHE A 227 10.78 7.03 -4.19
CA PHE A 227 10.51 8.20 -5.02
C PHE A 227 11.74 8.63 -5.82
N ASP A 228 12.91 8.76 -5.16
CA ASP A 228 14.16 9.19 -5.82
C ASP A 228 14.63 8.17 -6.87
N TYR A 229 14.34 6.87 -6.68
CA TYR A 229 14.54 5.86 -7.70
C TYR A 229 13.58 6.06 -8.88
N LEU A 230 12.27 6.16 -8.63
CA LEU A 230 11.23 6.21 -9.65
C LEU A 230 11.24 7.51 -10.47
N ILE A 231 11.63 8.63 -9.89
CA ILE A 231 11.77 9.89 -10.65
C ILE A 231 12.91 9.79 -11.67
N LYS A 232 13.89 8.92 -11.43
CA LYS A 232 14.99 8.62 -12.34
C LYS A 232 14.64 7.53 -13.34
N TYR A 233 13.95 6.48 -12.89
CA TYR A 233 13.60 5.28 -13.65
C TYR A 233 12.08 5.08 -13.70
N GLY A 234 11.38 6.00 -14.36
CA GLY A 234 9.92 5.89 -14.51
C GLY A 234 9.50 4.62 -15.27
N THR A 235 8.34 4.09 -14.94
CA THR A 235 7.80 2.90 -15.58
C THR A 235 6.84 3.23 -16.73
N TRP A 236 6.23 2.22 -17.35
CA TRP A 236 5.53 2.38 -18.61
C TRP A 236 4.02 2.71 -18.50
N PRO A 237 3.29 2.39 -17.40
CA PRO A 237 1.86 2.67 -17.33
C PRO A 237 1.55 4.16 -17.24
N THR A 238 0.62 4.62 -18.08
CA THR A 238 0.25 6.04 -18.17
C THR A 238 -0.26 6.59 -16.85
N GLU A 239 -1.20 5.88 -16.22
CA GLU A 239 -1.88 6.30 -14.99
C GLU A 239 -0.95 6.24 -13.77
N TRP A 240 0.19 5.54 -13.88
CA TRP A 240 1.11 5.39 -12.75
C TRP A 240 2.06 6.58 -12.61
N ALA A 241 2.43 7.25 -13.68
CA ALA A 241 3.29 8.43 -13.59
C ALA A 241 2.80 9.50 -12.59
N PRO A 242 1.50 9.86 -12.53
CA PRO A 242 0.94 10.78 -11.53
C PRO A 242 1.12 10.34 -10.06
N HIS A 243 1.29 9.06 -9.77
CA HIS A 243 1.51 8.59 -8.40
C HIS A 243 2.75 9.20 -7.75
N LEU A 244 3.75 9.62 -8.53
CA LEU A 244 4.91 10.35 -7.98
C LEU A 244 4.50 11.69 -7.37
N VAL A 245 3.49 12.36 -7.92
CA VAL A 245 2.92 13.57 -7.31
C VAL A 245 2.20 13.21 -6.01
N PHE A 246 1.44 12.11 -6.03
CA PHE A 246 0.72 11.63 -4.85
C PHE A 246 1.68 11.21 -3.72
N MET A 247 2.79 10.55 -4.05
CA MET A 247 3.85 10.20 -3.09
C MET A 247 4.42 11.43 -2.40
N VAL A 248 4.76 12.48 -3.18
CA VAL A 248 5.28 13.73 -2.62
C VAL A 248 4.23 14.47 -1.80
N LYS A 249 2.96 14.45 -2.24
CA LYS A 249 1.85 15.01 -1.46
C LYS A 249 1.65 14.27 -0.13
N ALA A 250 1.71 12.95 -0.13
CA ALA A 250 1.60 12.13 1.07
C ALA A 250 2.77 12.38 2.04
N ASP A 251 4.00 12.46 1.53
CA ASP A 251 5.19 12.83 2.33
C ASP A 251 5.05 14.24 2.92
N TRP A 252 4.63 15.21 2.12
CA TRP A 252 4.38 16.57 2.58
C TRP A 252 3.33 16.62 3.70
N MET A 253 2.23 15.92 3.55
CA MET A 253 1.18 15.86 4.59
C MET A 253 1.70 15.20 5.87
N ARG A 254 2.51 14.14 5.73
CA ARG A 254 3.10 13.46 6.89
C ARG A 254 4.14 14.31 7.61
N THR A 255 5.08 14.92 6.86
CA THR A 255 6.29 15.50 7.44
C THR A 255 6.27 17.02 7.56
N GLY A 256 5.61 17.72 6.62
CA GLY A 256 5.73 19.18 6.46
C GLY A 256 7.11 19.63 6.01
N ASP A 257 7.94 18.74 5.43
CA ASP A 257 9.34 19.00 5.08
C ASP A 257 9.48 19.68 3.72
N ALA A 258 9.40 21.02 3.72
CA ALA A 258 9.60 21.82 2.51
C ALA A 258 11.03 21.71 1.95
N LYS A 259 12.03 21.35 2.77
CA LYS A 259 13.42 21.21 2.31
C LYS A 259 13.58 19.96 1.43
N TRP A 260 12.89 18.88 1.78
CA TRP A 260 12.86 17.69 0.94
C TRP A 260 12.03 17.90 -0.32
N LEU A 261 10.88 18.58 -0.21
CA LEU A 261 9.96 18.86 -1.32
C LEU A 261 10.58 19.75 -2.39
N ALA A 262 11.23 20.86 -2.02
CA ALA A 262 11.64 21.93 -2.94
C ALA A 262 12.49 21.46 -4.13
N PRO A 263 13.57 20.67 -3.97
CA PRO A 263 14.41 20.22 -5.09
C PRO A 263 13.72 19.19 -5.99
N ARG A 264 12.60 18.59 -5.57
CA ARG A 264 11.86 17.56 -6.30
C ARG A 264 10.70 18.12 -7.11
N TYR A 265 10.18 19.28 -6.72
CA TYR A 265 8.98 19.89 -7.29
C TYR A 265 9.05 20.07 -8.83
N GLU A 266 10.16 20.57 -9.36
CA GLU A 266 10.29 20.79 -10.81
C GLU A 266 10.24 19.48 -11.62
N LYS A 267 10.73 18.37 -11.05
CA LYS A 267 10.69 17.05 -11.69
C LYS A 267 9.28 16.49 -11.77
N LEU A 268 8.39 16.84 -10.83
CA LEU A 268 6.99 16.41 -10.83
C LEU A 268 6.21 16.94 -12.02
N LYS A 269 6.57 18.10 -12.58
CA LYS A 269 5.93 18.69 -13.77
C LYS A 269 5.95 17.77 -14.98
N GLN A 270 6.91 16.84 -15.04
CA GLN A 270 7.03 15.85 -16.11
C GLN A 270 6.14 14.61 -15.88
N ARG A 271 5.50 14.49 -14.70
CA ARG A 271 4.72 13.33 -14.29
C ARG A 271 3.21 13.56 -14.30
N ILE A 272 2.77 14.75 -14.68
CA ILE A 272 1.36 15.13 -14.71
C ILE A 272 0.73 15.07 -16.13
N LEU A 273 1.40 14.45 -17.10
CA LEU A 273 0.91 14.19 -18.47
C LEU A 273 0.58 15.47 -19.29
N MET A 274 1.21 16.62 -18.95
CA MET A 274 0.94 17.90 -19.64
C MET A 274 1.27 17.88 -21.13
N GLU A 275 2.26 17.11 -21.55
CA GLU A 275 2.70 16.96 -22.94
C GLU A 275 1.67 16.24 -23.83
N ARG A 276 0.67 15.60 -23.21
CA ARG A 276 -0.41 14.87 -23.89
C ARG A 276 -1.75 15.63 -23.90
N VAL A 277 -1.78 16.82 -23.31
CA VAL A 277 -3.02 17.63 -23.21
C VAL A 277 -3.37 18.25 -24.56
N GLY A 278 -4.58 17.99 -25.03
CA GLY A 278 -5.15 18.58 -26.25
C GLY A 278 -5.62 20.03 -26.05
N SER A 279 -6.10 20.65 -27.12
CA SER A 279 -6.63 22.02 -27.09
C SER A 279 -7.86 22.19 -26.21
N ASP A 280 -8.61 21.10 -25.98
CA ASP A 280 -9.75 21.02 -25.07
C ASP A 280 -9.37 20.87 -23.60
N GLY A 281 -8.07 20.64 -23.31
CA GLY A 281 -7.56 20.45 -21.96
C GLY A 281 -7.57 19.00 -21.48
N LEU A 282 -8.04 18.04 -22.27
CA LEU A 282 -8.03 16.62 -21.94
C LEU A 282 -6.71 15.96 -22.38
N VAL A 283 -6.24 15.02 -21.58
CA VAL A 283 -5.15 14.11 -21.94
C VAL A 283 -5.65 13.14 -22.99
N THR A 284 -4.87 12.98 -24.08
CA THR A 284 -5.18 12.05 -25.16
C THR A 284 -4.08 11.01 -25.32
N SER A 285 -4.46 9.83 -25.80
CA SER A 285 -3.58 8.69 -26.05
C SER A 285 -3.53 8.36 -27.53
N ASN A 286 -2.34 8.12 -28.05
CA ASN A 286 -2.17 7.57 -29.41
C ASN A 286 -2.41 6.05 -29.41
N ALA A 287 -2.42 5.43 -30.59
CA ALA A 287 -2.69 4.01 -30.73
C ALA A 287 -1.71 3.09 -29.94
N ALA A 288 -0.45 3.47 -29.81
CA ALA A 288 0.54 2.71 -29.06
C ALA A 288 0.29 2.83 -27.55
N GLN A 289 -0.06 4.01 -27.07
CA GLN A 289 -0.43 4.26 -25.67
C GLN A 289 -1.71 3.52 -25.30
N ILE A 290 -2.76 3.57 -26.12
CA ILE A 290 -4.00 2.81 -25.92
C ILE A 290 -3.71 1.30 -25.83
N LYS A 291 -2.80 0.79 -26.66
CA LYS A 291 -2.49 -0.64 -26.70
C LYS A 291 -1.63 -1.12 -25.53
N LYS A 292 -0.69 -0.30 -25.03
CA LYS A 292 0.34 -0.73 -24.07
C LYS A 292 0.54 0.22 -22.89
N GLY A 293 0.22 1.50 -23.01
CA GLY A 293 0.48 2.50 -21.98
C GLY A 293 -0.67 2.69 -21.01
N ASP A 294 -1.88 2.88 -21.54
CA ASP A 294 -3.06 3.05 -20.70
C ASP A 294 -3.48 1.69 -20.15
N ILE A 295 -3.46 1.52 -18.84
CA ILE A 295 -3.78 0.24 -18.22
C ILE A 295 -5.09 0.24 -17.46
N VAL A 296 -5.47 1.37 -16.88
CA VAL A 296 -6.66 1.54 -16.03
C VAL A 296 -6.58 0.71 -14.75
N ASP A 297 -6.31 -0.59 -14.89
CA ASP A 297 -6.16 -1.53 -13.80
C ASP A 297 -5.28 -2.72 -14.21
N TRP A 298 -4.73 -3.44 -13.22
CA TRP A 298 -3.86 -4.57 -13.44
C TRP A 298 -4.20 -5.74 -12.48
N PRO A 299 -4.34 -6.97 -12.99
CA PRO A 299 -4.19 -7.42 -14.38
C PRO A 299 -5.36 -7.06 -15.31
N HIS A 300 -5.23 -7.40 -16.58
CA HIS A 300 -6.24 -7.10 -17.60
C HIS A 300 -7.62 -7.70 -17.30
N THR A 301 -7.69 -8.80 -16.58
CA THR A 301 -8.91 -9.49 -16.16
C THR A 301 -9.75 -8.69 -15.15
N GLU A 302 -9.16 -7.66 -14.53
CA GLU A 302 -9.77 -6.86 -13.46
C GLU A 302 -10.33 -5.51 -13.94
N ARG A 303 -10.43 -5.29 -15.24
CA ARG A 303 -10.81 -4.00 -15.85
C ARG A 303 -12.31 -3.79 -16.04
N ASP A 304 -13.18 -4.67 -15.54
CA ASP A 304 -14.65 -4.58 -15.68
C ASP A 304 -15.13 -4.26 -17.11
N GLY A 305 -14.45 -4.83 -18.12
CA GLY A 305 -14.79 -4.62 -19.53
C GLY A 305 -14.47 -3.22 -20.10
N PHE A 306 -13.66 -2.42 -19.43
CA PHE A 306 -13.28 -1.06 -19.79
C PHE A 306 -12.96 -0.90 -21.28
N LYS A 307 -13.51 0.15 -21.91
CA LYS A 307 -13.31 0.47 -23.33
C LYS A 307 -12.27 1.56 -23.50
N PHE A 308 -11.07 1.17 -23.89
CA PHE A 308 -9.98 2.10 -24.16
C PHE A 308 -10.26 2.96 -25.39
N THR A 309 -10.15 4.27 -25.25
CA THR A 309 -10.39 5.27 -26.31
C THR A 309 -9.28 6.32 -26.30
N LYS A 310 -9.24 7.17 -27.34
CA LYS A 310 -8.25 8.24 -27.46
C LYS A 310 -8.22 9.18 -26.25
N ALA A 311 -9.37 9.50 -25.69
CA ALA A 311 -9.49 10.23 -24.44
C ALA A 311 -10.36 9.42 -23.49
N ASN A 312 -9.75 8.84 -22.45
CA ASN A 312 -10.44 8.02 -21.47
C ASN A 312 -10.57 8.75 -20.12
N SER A 313 -11.61 8.40 -19.36
CA SER A 313 -11.95 9.05 -18.10
C SER A 313 -10.93 8.81 -17.01
N VAL A 314 -10.33 7.63 -16.94
CA VAL A 314 -9.39 7.25 -15.87
C VAL A 314 -8.07 8.02 -15.99
N VAL A 315 -7.42 8.03 -17.16
CA VAL A 315 -6.20 8.83 -17.39
C VAL A 315 -6.45 10.31 -17.06
N ASN A 316 -7.62 10.83 -17.46
CA ASN A 316 -7.99 12.23 -17.20
C ASN A 316 -8.31 12.49 -15.72
N ALA A 317 -8.85 11.52 -14.98
CA ALA A 317 -9.05 11.63 -13.54
C ALA A 317 -7.71 11.69 -12.79
N PHE A 318 -6.74 10.84 -13.14
CA PHE A 318 -5.38 10.88 -12.59
C PHE A 318 -4.66 12.20 -12.91
N HIS A 319 -4.78 12.70 -14.13
CA HIS A 319 -4.25 14.00 -14.51
C HIS A 319 -4.82 15.14 -13.67
N LEU A 320 -6.14 15.20 -13.51
CA LEU A 320 -6.81 16.23 -12.70
C LEU A 320 -6.41 16.15 -11.23
N LYS A 321 -6.34 14.94 -10.65
CA LYS A 321 -5.86 14.76 -9.27
C LYS A 321 -4.42 15.27 -9.11
N ALA A 322 -3.53 14.94 -10.06
CA ALA A 322 -2.16 15.42 -10.03
C ALA A 322 -2.06 16.94 -10.14
N ILE A 323 -2.88 17.58 -10.98
CA ILE A 323 -2.93 19.06 -11.07
C ILE A 323 -3.40 19.68 -9.74
N ALA A 324 -4.41 19.10 -9.09
CA ALA A 324 -4.88 19.58 -7.78
C ALA A 324 -3.77 19.50 -6.73
N ASP A 325 -3.06 18.36 -6.66
CA ASP A 325 -1.96 18.19 -5.74
C ASP A 325 -0.77 19.13 -6.05
N MET A 326 -0.44 19.33 -7.33
CA MET A 326 0.58 20.30 -7.74
C MET A 326 0.23 21.73 -7.32
N ALA A 327 -1.04 22.13 -7.34
CA ALA A 327 -1.48 23.44 -6.85
C ALA A 327 -1.21 23.61 -5.35
N GLU A 328 -1.43 22.54 -4.56
CA GLU A 328 -1.16 22.56 -3.11
C GLU A 328 0.35 22.56 -2.83
N LEU A 329 1.14 21.73 -3.53
CA LEU A 329 2.59 21.68 -3.39
C LEU A 329 3.27 22.99 -3.82
N ALA A 330 2.77 23.64 -4.89
CA ALA A 330 3.21 24.98 -5.29
C ALA A 330 2.94 26.00 -4.20
N SER A 331 1.73 25.97 -3.61
CA SER A 331 1.37 26.85 -2.49
C SER A 331 2.27 26.63 -1.28
N ALA A 332 2.60 25.37 -0.95
CA ALA A 332 3.51 25.01 0.13
C ALA A 332 4.93 25.60 -0.04
N LEU A 333 5.36 25.74 -1.28
CA LEU A 333 6.66 26.35 -1.65
C LEU A 333 6.61 27.86 -1.90
N GLY A 334 5.47 28.51 -1.66
CA GLY A 334 5.30 29.94 -1.92
C GLY A 334 5.26 30.33 -3.41
N LYS A 335 5.10 29.34 -4.31
CA LYS A 335 5.00 29.56 -5.78
C LYS A 335 3.56 29.97 -6.14
N THR A 336 3.17 31.16 -5.75
CA THR A 336 1.78 31.65 -5.80
C THR A 336 1.19 31.63 -7.22
N ASP A 337 1.96 32.10 -8.22
CA ASP A 337 1.50 32.18 -9.60
C ASP A 337 1.31 30.78 -10.22
N GLU A 338 2.20 29.85 -9.94
CA GLU A 338 2.07 28.46 -10.38
C GLU A 338 0.86 27.78 -9.71
N ALA A 339 0.67 27.98 -8.41
CA ALA A 339 -0.46 27.47 -7.68
C ALA A 339 -1.80 27.98 -8.25
N LYS A 340 -1.85 29.28 -8.59
CA LYS A 340 -3.01 29.89 -9.26
C LYS A 340 -3.24 29.26 -10.64
N ALA A 341 -2.20 29.16 -11.46
CA ALA A 341 -2.30 28.57 -12.79
C ALA A 341 -2.80 27.12 -12.76
N TYR A 342 -2.34 26.31 -11.80
CA TYR A 342 -2.85 24.94 -11.62
C TYR A 342 -4.31 24.91 -11.18
N ARG A 343 -4.76 25.78 -10.28
CA ARG A 343 -6.17 25.86 -9.86
C ARG A 343 -7.09 26.28 -11.03
N GLU A 344 -6.67 27.25 -11.83
CA GLU A 344 -7.42 27.69 -13.01
C GLU A 344 -7.52 26.57 -14.04
N ARG A 345 -6.41 25.85 -14.28
CA ARG A 345 -6.39 24.69 -15.15
C ARG A 345 -7.31 23.58 -14.63
N TYR A 346 -7.21 23.24 -13.36
CA TYR A 346 -8.08 22.26 -12.72
C TYR A 346 -9.56 22.59 -12.92
N ALA A 347 -9.96 23.84 -12.66
CA ALA A 347 -11.35 24.26 -12.83
C ALA A 347 -11.81 24.16 -14.28
N LYS A 348 -10.99 24.64 -15.22
CA LYS A 348 -11.30 24.59 -16.67
C LYS A 348 -11.40 23.16 -17.19
N THR A 349 -10.38 22.35 -16.93
CA THR A 349 -10.32 20.95 -17.39
C THR A 349 -11.37 20.10 -16.67
N GLY A 350 -11.65 20.36 -15.39
CA GLY A 350 -12.70 19.70 -14.64
C GLY A 350 -14.10 19.91 -15.24
N ALA A 351 -14.40 21.12 -15.70
CA ALA A 351 -15.66 21.40 -16.41
C ALA A 351 -15.75 20.61 -17.73
N VAL A 352 -14.65 20.53 -18.49
CA VAL A 352 -14.60 19.72 -19.71
C VAL A 352 -14.73 18.23 -19.40
N PHE A 353 -14.09 17.75 -18.33
CA PHE A 353 -14.19 16.36 -17.85
C PHE A 353 -15.66 15.98 -17.59
N GLN A 354 -16.39 16.82 -16.82
CA GLN A 354 -17.81 16.58 -16.53
C GLN A 354 -18.63 16.49 -17.83
N LYS A 355 -18.49 17.49 -18.70
CA LYS A 355 -19.24 17.55 -19.95
C LYS A 355 -18.95 16.37 -20.88
N THR A 356 -17.72 15.87 -20.89
CA THR A 356 -17.26 14.82 -21.81
C THR A 356 -17.59 13.43 -21.33
N PHE A 357 -17.36 13.15 -20.04
CA PHE A 357 -17.42 11.78 -19.53
C PHE A 357 -18.69 11.45 -18.75
N PHE A 358 -19.35 12.44 -18.14
CA PHE A 358 -20.58 12.16 -17.42
C PHE A 358 -21.75 11.96 -18.40
N ASN A 359 -22.49 10.87 -18.23
CA ASN A 359 -23.68 10.55 -19.00
C ASN A 359 -24.93 10.86 -18.17
N GLU A 360 -25.60 11.97 -18.48
CA GLU A 360 -26.79 12.42 -17.75
C GLU A 360 -27.94 11.39 -17.80
N SER A 361 -28.03 10.55 -18.87
CA SER A 361 -29.10 9.57 -18.99
C SER A 361 -28.92 8.36 -18.04
N THR A 362 -27.67 8.02 -17.69
CA THR A 362 -27.36 6.90 -16.79
C THR A 362 -26.94 7.35 -15.40
N GLY A 363 -26.54 8.63 -15.23
CA GLY A 363 -25.98 9.15 -14.01
C GLY A 363 -24.56 8.65 -13.71
N LEU A 364 -23.84 8.14 -14.72
CA LEU A 364 -22.52 7.50 -14.57
C LEU A 364 -21.49 8.10 -15.53
N TYR A 365 -20.19 7.91 -15.20
CA TYR A 365 -19.09 8.28 -16.09
C TYR A 365 -18.81 7.17 -17.08
N ARG A 366 -18.68 7.55 -18.36
CA ARG A 366 -18.27 6.67 -19.46
C ARG A 366 -16.77 6.38 -19.37
N ASP A 367 -16.33 5.25 -19.94
CA ASP A 367 -14.92 4.91 -20.03
C ASP A 367 -14.12 5.91 -20.88
N GLY A 368 -14.74 6.49 -21.88
CA GLY A 368 -14.07 7.48 -22.74
C GLY A 368 -14.94 8.03 -23.85
N VAL A 369 -14.35 8.87 -24.69
CA VAL A 369 -15.03 9.48 -25.84
C VAL A 369 -15.35 8.40 -26.88
N GLY A 370 -16.61 8.37 -27.35
CA GLY A 370 -17.06 7.43 -28.39
C GLY A 370 -17.52 6.07 -27.85
N THR A 371 -17.71 5.92 -26.55
CA THR A 371 -18.34 4.75 -25.93
C THR A 371 -19.37 5.17 -24.88
N ASP A 372 -20.42 4.37 -24.71
CA ASP A 372 -21.39 4.50 -23.61
C ASP A 372 -21.14 3.51 -22.47
N HIS A 373 -20.09 2.69 -22.58
CA HIS A 373 -19.72 1.76 -21.53
C HIS A 373 -19.22 2.53 -20.29
N SER A 374 -19.59 2.05 -19.12
CA SER A 374 -19.26 2.62 -17.80
C SER A 374 -18.70 1.52 -16.89
N ALA A 375 -17.40 1.30 -16.94
CA ALA A 375 -16.73 0.42 -16.00
C ALA A 375 -16.75 1.02 -14.58
N ILE A 376 -16.60 0.17 -13.57
CA ILE A 376 -16.51 0.62 -12.18
C ILE A 376 -15.37 1.66 -11.99
N HIS A 377 -14.25 1.50 -12.71
CA HIS A 377 -13.06 2.36 -12.68
C HIS A 377 -13.37 3.80 -13.10
N SER A 378 -14.19 3.97 -14.13
CA SER A 378 -14.63 5.29 -14.61
C SER A 378 -15.46 6.05 -13.59
N ASN A 379 -15.89 5.39 -12.53
CA ASN A 379 -16.78 5.93 -11.50
C ASN A 379 -16.09 6.07 -10.15
N PHE A 380 -15.35 5.06 -9.67
CA PHE A 380 -14.70 5.18 -8.37
C PHE A 380 -13.45 6.08 -8.39
N PHE A 381 -12.61 6.09 -9.45
CA PHE A 381 -11.47 7.00 -9.50
C PHE A 381 -11.89 8.47 -9.47
N PRO A 382 -12.85 8.94 -10.29
CA PRO A 382 -13.33 10.31 -10.15
C PRO A 382 -13.94 10.60 -8.78
N LEU A 383 -14.63 9.64 -8.16
CA LEU A 383 -15.24 9.82 -6.84
C LEU A 383 -14.15 9.93 -5.75
N ALA A 384 -13.17 9.03 -5.72
CA ALA A 384 -12.04 9.07 -4.79
C ALA A 384 -11.20 10.36 -4.93
N PHE A 385 -11.06 10.87 -6.16
CA PHE A 385 -10.30 12.09 -6.44
C PHE A 385 -11.10 13.39 -6.25
N GLY A 386 -12.35 13.29 -5.75
CA GLY A 386 -13.19 14.45 -5.49
C GLY A 386 -13.69 15.18 -6.75
N LEU A 387 -13.67 14.50 -7.90
CA LEU A 387 -14.10 15.08 -9.18
C LEU A 387 -15.62 15.03 -9.39
N VAL A 388 -16.33 14.17 -8.65
CA VAL A 388 -17.77 13.99 -8.81
C VAL A 388 -18.53 15.12 -8.09
N PRO A 389 -19.36 15.93 -8.79
CA PRO A 389 -20.20 16.95 -8.17
C PRO A 389 -21.13 16.36 -7.11
N THR A 390 -21.45 17.13 -6.09
CA THR A 390 -22.20 16.66 -4.93
C THR A 390 -23.57 16.07 -5.28
N ASP A 391 -24.28 16.69 -6.21
CA ASP A 391 -25.59 16.24 -6.71
C ASP A 391 -25.54 14.91 -7.48
N LYS A 392 -24.37 14.51 -7.98
CA LYS A 392 -24.15 13.27 -8.77
C LYS A 392 -23.62 12.10 -7.94
N ARG A 393 -23.08 12.37 -6.74
CA ARG A 393 -22.39 11.37 -5.90
C ARG A 393 -23.28 10.19 -5.53
N ALA A 394 -24.52 10.45 -5.17
CA ALA A 394 -25.45 9.39 -4.73
C ALA A 394 -25.67 8.32 -5.80
N GLY A 395 -25.84 8.74 -7.08
CA GLY A 395 -26.02 7.81 -8.20
C GLY A 395 -24.76 6.97 -8.47
N VAL A 396 -23.59 7.62 -8.50
CA VAL A 396 -22.30 6.93 -8.66
C VAL A 396 -22.06 5.95 -7.51
N LEU A 397 -22.29 6.36 -6.27
CA LEU A 397 -22.10 5.50 -5.09
C LEU A 397 -23.05 4.29 -5.10
N ALA A 398 -24.31 4.46 -5.49
CA ALA A 398 -25.25 3.36 -5.65
C ALA A 398 -24.78 2.32 -6.69
N PHE A 399 -24.19 2.79 -7.79
CA PHE A 399 -23.60 1.92 -8.81
C PHE A 399 -22.39 1.15 -8.24
N LEU A 400 -21.49 1.80 -7.49
CA LEU A 400 -20.33 1.15 -6.87
C LEU A 400 -20.76 0.05 -5.87
N LYS A 401 -21.74 0.34 -4.99
CA LYS A 401 -22.30 -0.63 -4.05
C LYS A 401 -22.85 -1.86 -4.75
N LYS A 402 -23.62 -1.66 -5.83
CA LYS A 402 -24.20 -2.74 -6.63
C LYS A 402 -23.13 -3.56 -7.36
N SER A 403 -22.08 -2.91 -7.83
CA SER A 403 -20.99 -3.55 -8.60
C SER A 403 -20.09 -4.43 -7.73
N GLY A 404 -19.85 -4.04 -6.48
CA GLY A 404 -18.94 -4.74 -5.58
C GLY A 404 -17.48 -4.63 -6.02
N MET A 405 -16.64 -5.63 -5.68
CA MET A 405 -15.20 -5.65 -5.92
C MET A 405 -14.86 -6.10 -7.36
N LYS A 406 -15.28 -5.31 -8.37
CA LYS A 406 -14.95 -5.58 -9.78
C LYS A 406 -13.67 -4.88 -10.24
N CYS A 407 -12.67 -4.88 -9.40
CA CYS A 407 -11.37 -4.29 -9.67
C CYS A 407 -10.25 -5.13 -9.04
N SER A 408 -9.02 -4.81 -9.37
CA SER A 408 -7.84 -5.48 -8.81
C SER A 408 -7.59 -5.14 -7.34
N VAL A 409 -6.64 -5.85 -6.76
CA VAL A 409 -6.06 -5.58 -5.44
C VAL A 409 -5.51 -4.14 -5.37
N TYR A 410 -4.81 -3.69 -6.43
CA TYR A 410 -4.30 -2.32 -6.57
C TYR A 410 -5.42 -1.28 -6.54
N ALA A 411 -6.40 -1.42 -7.44
CA ALA A 411 -7.46 -0.42 -7.60
C ALA A 411 -8.46 -0.42 -6.43
N ALA A 412 -8.50 -1.49 -5.63
CA ALA A 412 -9.35 -1.59 -4.45
C ALA A 412 -9.02 -0.51 -3.40
N GLN A 413 -7.78 0.00 -3.29
CA GLN A 413 -7.45 1.17 -2.47
C GLN A 413 -8.41 2.33 -2.77
N TYR A 414 -8.55 2.69 -4.03
CA TYR A 414 -9.35 3.84 -4.47
C TYR A 414 -10.85 3.59 -4.40
N LEU A 415 -11.29 2.35 -4.66
CA LEU A 415 -12.69 1.96 -4.46
C LEU A 415 -13.08 2.12 -2.98
N MET A 416 -12.23 1.66 -2.06
CA MET A 416 -12.49 1.79 -0.62
C MET A 416 -12.47 3.25 -0.18
N GLU A 417 -11.49 4.06 -0.61
CA GLU A 417 -11.45 5.51 -0.35
C GLU A 417 -12.74 6.18 -0.80
N ALA A 418 -13.19 5.92 -2.05
CA ALA A 418 -14.44 6.46 -2.58
C ALA A 418 -15.65 6.09 -1.72
N MET A 419 -15.71 4.86 -1.21
CA MET A 419 -16.82 4.41 -0.37
C MET A 419 -16.79 5.01 1.04
N PHE A 420 -15.63 5.02 1.69
CA PHE A 420 -15.47 5.58 3.04
C PHE A 420 -15.69 7.10 3.08
N ASP A 421 -15.14 7.84 2.11
CA ASP A 421 -15.26 9.30 2.07
C ASP A 421 -16.71 9.77 1.80
N HIS A 422 -17.54 8.88 1.27
CA HIS A 422 -18.93 9.19 0.92
C HIS A 422 -19.98 8.40 1.71
N GLY A 423 -19.65 7.96 2.95
CA GLY A 423 -20.59 7.41 3.91
C GLY A 423 -21.11 6.01 3.56
N SER A 424 -20.24 5.18 2.94
CA SER A 424 -20.53 3.77 2.63
C SER A 424 -19.55 2.82 3.32
N GLU A 425 -19.18 3.18 4.55
CA GLU A 425 -18.24 2.41 5.37
C GLU A 425 -18.72 0.99 5.66
N ARG A 426 -20.03 0.77 5.82
CA ARG A 426 -20.59 -0.57 6.01
C ARG A 426 -20.30 -1.48 4.82
N GLU A 427 -20.59 -1.00 3.62
CA GLU A 427 -20.36 -1.75 2.40
C GLU A 427 -18.86 -1.90 2.09
N ALA A 428 -18.05 -0.90 2.40
CA ALA A 428 -16.59 -0.99 2.26
C ALA A 428 -16.02 -2.10 3.14
N LEU A 429 -16.38 -2.15 4.42
CA LEU A 429 -15.98 -3.21 5.35
C LEU A 429 -16.50 -4.59 4.91
N ALA A 430 -17.75 -4.65 4.43
CA ALA A 430 -18.33 -5.89 3.91
C ALA A 430 -17.56 -6.42 2.68
N LEU A 431 -17.05 -5.55 1.80
CA LEU A 431 -16.21 -5.97 0.67
C LEU A 431 -14.85 -6.52 1.14
N MET A 432 -14.25 -5.94 2.18
CA MET A 432 -12.97 -6.45 2.74
C MET A 432 -13.13 -7.86 3.31
N THR A 433 -14.28 -8.15 3.92
CA THR A 433 -14.57 -9.41 4.66
C THR A 433 -15.49 -10.36 3.90
N ALA A 434 -15.75 -10.12 2.61
CA ALA A 434 -16.62 -10.96 1.78
C ALA A 434 -16.07 -12.39 1.65
N ASP A 435 -16.99 -13.37 1.52
CA ASP A 435 -16.64 -14.79 1.34
C ASP A 435 -16.10 -15.10 -0.07
N GLY A 436 -16.27 -14.18 -1.02
CA GLY A 436 -15.76 -14.32 -2.38
C GLY A 436 -14.24 -14.19 -2.47
N ASP A 437 -13.71 -14.66 -3.57
CA ASP A 437 -12.26 -14.63 -3.87
C ASP A 437 -11.68 -13.23 -4.12
N ARG A 438 -12.52 -12.22 -4.41
CA ARG A 438 -12.09 -10.82 -4.46
C ARG A 438 -12.29 -10.15 -3.10
N SER A 439 -11.52 -10.61 -2.11
CA SER A 439 -11.53 -10.04 -0.75
C SER A 439 -10.21 -10.33 -0.03
N TRP A 440 -9.87 -9.52 0.96
CA TRP A 440 -8.73 -9.81 1.84
C TRP A 440 -9.00 -11.00 2.75
N LYS A 441 -10.27 -11.30 3.07
CA LYS A 441 -10.65 -12.52 3.80
C LYS A 441 -10.21 -13.77 3.05
N HIS A 442 -10.33 -13.80 1.72
CA HIS A 442 -9.84 -14.90 0.90
C HIS A 442 -8.33 -15.11 1.08
N MET A 443 -7.52 -14.05 1.02
CA MET A 443 -6.08 -14.14 1.29
C MET A 443 -5.79 -14.70 2.68
N VAL A 444 -6.44 -14.15 3.73
CA VAL A 444 -6.29 -14.63 5.11
C VAL A 444 -6.64 -16.12 5.25
N ASN A 445 -7.72 -16.55 4.61
CA ASN A 445 -8.19 -17.94 4.69
C ASN A 445 -7.32 -18.91 3.88
N SER A 446 -6.58 -18.44 2.89
CA SER A 446 -5.58 -19.25 2.16
C SER A 446 -4.35 -19.62 3.00
N GLY A 447 -4.16 -18.97 4.14
CA GLY A 447 -2.99 -19.16 5.00
C GLY A 447 -1.74 -18.40 4.55
N THR A 448 -1.86 -17.50 3.55
CA THR A 448 -0.75 -16.61 3.19
C THR A 448 -0.38 -15.68 4.35
N THR A 449 0.86 -15.25 4.39
CA THR A 449 1.35 -14.34 5.43
C THR A 449 1.85 -13.00 4.86
N ILE A 450 1.84 -12.87 3.54
CA ILE A 450 2.06 -11.62 2.79
C ILE A 450 0.93 -11.51 1.77
N THR A 451 0.47 -10.30 1.48
CA THR A 451 -0.58 -10.05 0.48
C THR A 451 -0.12 -10.41 -0.94
N TRP A 452 -1.08 -10.66 -1.81
CA TRP A 452 -0.88 -11.13 -3.17
C TRP A 452 -0.92 -10.00 -4.19
N GLU A 453 -0.34 -10.26 -5.37
CA GLU A 453 -0.39 -9.38 -6.53
C GLU A 453 -1.81 -9.27 -7.14
N ALA A 454 -2.59 -10.33 -7.11
CA ALA A 454 -3.98 -10.38 -7.57
C ALA A 454 -4.85 -11.13 -6.54
N TRP A 455 -6.18 -10.99 -6.63
CA TRP A 455 -7.11 -11.63 -5.70
C TRP A 455 -7.02 -13.15 -5.67
N ASP A 456 -6.71 -13.77 -6.80
CA ASP A 456 -6.58 -15.22 -6.93
C ASP A 456 -5.76 -15.57 -8.19
N GLN A 457 -5.19 -16.78 -8.21
CA GLN A 457 -4.41 -17.31 -9.34
C GLN A 457 -5.17 -17.27 -10.67
N LYS A 458 -6.48 -17.44 -10.66
CA LYS A 458 -7.32 -17.40 -11.88
C LYS A 458 -7.37 -16.03 -12.54
N TYR A 459 -7.15 -14.94 -11.79
CA TYR A 459 -7.13 -13.58 -12.33
C TYR A 459 -5.77 -13.22 -12.91
N LYS A 460 -4.69 -13.78 -12.35
CA LYS A 460 -3.32 -13.59 -12.82
C LYS A 460 -2.52 -14.90 -12.67
N PRO A 461 -2.47 -15.73 -13.72
CA PRO A 461 -1.82 -17.04 -13.64
C PRO A 461 -0.35 -17.05 -13.23
N ASN A 462 0.36 -15.94 -13.41
CA ASN A 462 1.75 -15.77 -13.01
C ASN A 462 1.92 -14.79 -11.82
N GLN A 463 0.90 -14.68 -10.95
CA GLN A 463 1.04 -13.84 -9.74
C GLN A 463 2.08 -14.41 -8.78
N ASP A 464 2.65 -13.53 -7.96
CA ASP A 464 3.40 -13.89 -6.76
C ASP A 464 2.57 -13.64 -5.47
N TRP A 465 3.07 -14.20 -4.34
CA TRP A 465 2.40 -14.11 -3.04
C TRP A 465 3.16 -13.22 -2.04
N ASN A 466 3.97 -12.31 -2.54
CA ASN A 466 4.78 -11.42 -1.71
C ASN A 466 4.76 -9.97 -2.24
N HIS A 467 3.53 -9.45 -2.47
CA HIS A 467 3.25 -8.19 -3.14
C HIS A 467 2.52 -7.21 -2.22
N ALA A 468 3.25 -6.23 -1.70
CA ALA A 468 2.75 -5.37 -0.63
C ALA A 468 1.70 -4.34 -1.07
N TRP A 469 1.49 -4.07 -2.36
CA TRP A 469 0.40 -3.18 -2.79
C TRP A 469 -0.99 -3.68 -2.34
N GLY A 470 -1.10 -4.97 -2.00
CA GLY A 470 -2.29 -5.56 -1.40
C GLY A 470 -2.55 -5.16 0.05
N ALA A 471 -1.63 -4.43 0.69
CA ALA A 471 -1.74 -4.06 2.11
C ALA A 471 -2.63 -2.83 2.39
N ALA A 472 -3.46 -2.41 1.43
CA ALA A 472 -4.36 -1.27 1.56
C ALA A 472 -5.18 -1.22 2.87
N PRO A 473 -5.73 -2.32 3.42
CA PRO A 473 -6.43 -2.29 4.71
C PRO A 473 -5.62 -1.74 5.87
N ALA A 474 -4.29 -1.83 5.87
CA ALA A 474 -3.47 -1.25 6.93
C ALA A 474 -3.65 0.27 7.04
N ASN A 475 -3.64 0.98 5.89
CA ASN A 475 -3.88 2.42 5.87
C ASN A 475 -5.38 2.76 5.97
N LEU A 476 -6.26 2.02 5.30
CA LEU A 476 -7.69 2.31 5.27
C LEU A 476 -8.34 2.15 6.64
N LEU A 477 -8.02 1.10 7.40
CA LEU A 477 -8.57 0.88 8.74
C LEU A 477 -8.05 1.95 9.73
N SER A 478 -6.78 2.34 9.62
CA SER A 478 -6.20 3.42 10.42
C SER A 478 -6.81 4.79 10.07
N THR A 479 -6.96 5.09 8.78
CA THR A 479 -7.45 6.38 8.28
C THR A 479 -8.95 6.56 8.50
N TYR A 480 -9.73 5.50 8.32
CA TYR A 480 -11.20 5.59 8.34
C TYR A 480 -11.82 4.96 9.58
N VAL A 481 -11.46 3.72 9.96
CA VAL A 481 -12.11 3.07 11.09
C VAL A 481 -11.62 3.66 12.42
N LEU A 482 -10.31 3.84 12.60
CA LEU A 482 -9.79 4.66 13.70
C LEU A 482 -10.04 6.16 13.45
N GLY A 483 -10.06 6.57 12.18
CA GLY A 483 -10.44 7.90 11.75
C GLY A 483 -9.33 8.94 11.82
N ALA A 484 -8.05 8.55 11.94
CA ALA A 484 -6.94 9.48 12.10
C ALA A 484 -6.24 9.81 10.78
N ARG A 485 -6.18 11.11 10.44
CA ARG A 485 -5.45 11.63 9.29
C ARG A 485 -4.91 13.04 9.55
N PRO A 486 -3.83 13.48 8.87
CA PRO A 486 -3.33 14.85 9.03
C PRO A 486 -4.35 15.85 8.46
N ALA A 487 -4.75 16.84 9.27
CA ALA A 487 -5.55 17.97 8.79
C ALA A 487 -4.67 19.04 8.14
N VAL A 488 -3.42 19.15 8.57
CA VAL A 488 -2.40 20.04 8.03
C VAL A 488 -1.06 19.33 7.94
N PRO A 489 -0.14 19.79 7.08
CA PRO A 489 1.18 19.17 6.93
C PRO A 489 1.93 19.05 8.26
N GLY A 490 2.64 17.92 8.44
CA GLY A 490 3.44 17.64 9.64
C GLY A 490 2.61 17.30 10.88
N TRP A 491 1.35 16.92 10.72
CA TRP A 491 0.46 16.49 11.82
C TRP A 491 0.35 17.49 12.98
N LYS A 492 0.53 18.79 12.71
CA LYS A 492 0.30 19.83 13.74
C LYS A 492 -1.14 19.80 14.24
N THR A 493 -2.08 19.56 13.34
CA THR A 493 -3.48 19.30 13.64
C THR A 493 -3.89 18.00 12.90
N ALA A 494 -4.50 17.09 13.64
CA ALA A 494 -5.12 15.87 13.09
C ALA A 494 -6.61 16.09 12.80
N THR A 495 -7.17 15.34 11.87
CA THR A 495 -8.61 15.06 11.81
C THR A 495 -8.85 13.71 12.47
N ILE A 496 -9.80 13.63 13.40
CA ILE A 496 -10.27 12.39 14.02
C ILE A 496 -11.74 12.22 13.66
N SER A 497 -12.02 11.30 12.75
CA SER A 497 -13.35 11.11 12.15
C SER A 497 -13.64 9.61 11.97
N PRO A 498 -13.91 8.85 13.04
CA PRO A 498 -14.17 7.42 12.97
C PRO A 498 -15.37 7.09 12.08
N ARG A 499 -15.21 6.11 11.20
CA ARG A 499 -16.26 5.51 10.37
C ARG A 499 -16.56 4.12 10.92
N THR A 500 -17.64 4.01 11.65
CA THR A 500 -17.91 2.81 12.47
C THR A 500 -18.47 1.64 11.69
N GLY A 501 -19.18 1.90 10.59
CA GLY A 501 -19.96 0.84 9.93
C GLY A 501 -20.86 0.12 10.94
N ASP A 502 -20.80 -1.20 10.95
CA ASP A 502 -21.52 -2.08 11.89
C ASP A 502 -20.63 -2.52 13.08
N LEU A 503 -19.43 -1.98 13.24
CA LEU A 503 -18.53 -2.36 14.32
C LEU A 503 -19.03 -1.82 15.66
N ALA A 504 -18.97 -2.68 16.68
CA ALA A 504 -19.30 -2.30 18.05
C ALA A 504 -18.18 -1.51 18.73
N PHE A 505 -16.94 -1.73 18.35
CA PHE A 505 -15.79 -0.97 18.80
C PHE A 505 -14.64 -1.08 17.81
N ALA A 506 -13.73 -0.10 17.87
CA ALA A 506 -12.34 -0.28 17.44
C ALA A 506 -11.41 0.54 18.34
N LYS A 507 -10.20 0.01 18.51
CA LYS A 507 -9.12 0.69 19.21
C LYS A 507 -7.80 0.50 18.48
N GLY A 508 -6.92 1.47 18.62
CA GLY A 508 -5.65 1.39 17.93
C GLY A 508 -4.66 2.48 18.28
N LYS A 509 -3.52 2.36 17.62
CA LYS A 509 -2.38 3.27 17.71
C LYS A 509 -1.94 3.63 16.30
N VAL A 510 -1.95 4.90 15.99
CA VAL A 510 -1.55 5.43 14.67
C VAL A 510 -0.24 6.21 14.83
N PRO A 511 0.83 5.80 14.13
CA PRO A 511 2.12 6.48 14.20
C PRO A 511 2.07 7.84 13.48
N THR A 512 2.70 8.84 14.10
CA THR A 512 2.88 10.17 13.49
C THR A 512 4.27 10.72 13.81
N PRO A 513 4.81 11.65 13.03
CA PRO A 513 6.11 12.28 13.33
C PRO A 513 6.18 13.04 14.66
N ARG A 514 5.02 13.22 15.31
CA ARG A 514 4.90 13.89 16.62
C ARG A 514 4.71 12.92 17.78
N GLY A 515 4.74 11.63 17.52
CA GLY A 515 4.37 10.57 18.43
C GLY A 515 3.01 9.94 18.08
N PRO A 516 2.68 8.82 18.70
CA PRO A 516 1.49 8.06 18.34
C PRO A 516 0.18 8.69 18.84
N ILE A 517 -0.84 8.68 17.99
CA ILE A 517 -2.23 8.91 18.40
C ILE A 517 -2.80 7.59 18.92
N ARG A 518 -3.46 7.59 20.08
CA ARG A 518 -4.23 6.44 20.58
C ARG A 518 -5.71 6.73 20.52
N ILE A 519 -6.46 5.79 19.98
CA ILE A 519 -7.90 5.89 19.71
C ILE A 519 -8.56 4.63 20.25
N ASP A 520 -9.63 4.79 21.02
CA ASP A 520 -10.49 3.72 21.50
C ASP A 520 -11.93 4.24 21.46
N TRP A 521 -12.74 3.70 20.55
CA TRP A 521 -14.13 4.06 20.46
C TRP A 521 -15.07 2.85 20.63
N LYS A 522 -16.24 3.11 21.15
CA LYS A 522 -17.34 2.16 21.31
C LYS A 522 -18.61 2.74 20.71
N ASN A 523 -19.32 1.94 19.97
CA ASN A 523 -20.58 2.26 19.31
C ASN A 523 -21.66 1.27 19.80
N GLY A 524 -22.66 1.78 20.53
CA GLY A 524 -23.73 0.99 21.16
C GLY A 524 -24.99 1.82 21.35
N SER A 525 -25.52 1.89 22.55
CA SER A 525 -26.64 2.80 22.90
C SER A 525 -26.26 4.30 22.83
N GLY A 526 -25.01 4.60 22.62
CA GLY A 526 -24.40 5.91 22.38
C GLY A 526 -23.00 5.68 21.80
N PHE A 527 -22.34 6.75 21.37
CA PHE A 527 -20.96 6.69 20.90
C PHE A 527 -20.01 7.27 21.95
N VAL A 528 -18.93 6.57 22.24
CA VAL A 528 -17.88 7.00 23.16
C VAL A 528 -16.54 6.90 22.47
N LEU A 529 -15.70 7.94 22.58
CA LEU A 529 -14.34 7.96 22.05
C LEU A 529 -13.37 8.42 23.15
N ASP A 530 -12.42 7.57 23.49
CA ASP A 530 -11.23 7.90 24.26
C ASP A 530 -10.07 8.18 23.29
N LEU A 531 -9.53 9.40 23.35
CA LEU A 531 -8.50 9.90 22.44
C LEU A 531 -7.29 10.38 23.26
N MET A 532 -6.09 9.99 22.84
CA MET A 532 -4.84 10.55 23.37
C MET A 532 -3.99 11.07 22.21
N LEU A 533 -3.78 12.37 22.21
CA LEU A 533 -2.96 13.08 21.23
C LEU A 533 -1.56 13.33 21.79
N PRO A 534 -0.50 13.26 20.95
CA PRO A 534 0.84 13.70 21.31
C PRO A 534 0.87 15.16 21.77
N GLU A 535 1.86 15.51 22.58
CA GLU A 535 2.08 16.89 23.03
C GLU A 535 2.24 17.85 21.82
N GLY A 536 1.56 19.00 21.89
CA GLY A 536 1.59 20.01 20.83
C GLY A 536 0.81 19.66 19.56
N MET A 537 0.05 18.56 19.55
CA MET A 537 -0.88 18.22 18.48
C MET A 537 -2.30 18.64 18.85
N GLY A 538 -2.97 19.34 17.94
CA GLY A 538 -4.40 19.58 17.99
C GLY A 538 -5.20 18.52 17.19
N ALA A 539 -6.51 18.43 17.44
CA ALA A 539 -7.41 17.60 16.63
C ALA A 539 -8.73 18.30 16.35
N LYS A 540 -9.13 18.28 15.09
CA LYS A 540 -10.52 18.53 14.67
C LYS A 540 -11.25 17.18 14.72
N VAL A 541 -12.37 17.15 15.46
CA VAL A 541 -13.06 15.88 15.70
C VAL A 541 -14.50 15.95 15.20
N ASP A 542 -14.89 14.93 14.47
CA ASP A 542 -16.28 14.63 14.19
C ASP A 542 -16.58 13.17 14.52
N VAL A 543 -17.75 12.92 15.12
CA VAL A 543 -18.13 11.58 15.61
C VAL A 543 -19.52 11.21 15.11
N PRO A 544 -19.83 9.90 14.95
CA PRO A 544 -21.16 9.47 14.57
C PRO A 544 -22.21 9.99 15.54
N ALA A 545 -23.36 10.43 15.03
CA ALA A 545 -24.53 10.68 15.84
C ALA A 545 -25.23 9.34 16.15
N ALA A 546 -25.42 9.05 17.44
CA ALA A 546 -26.30 7.96 17.84
C ALA A 546 -27.76 8.37 17.56
N GLU A 547 -28.62 7.38 17.32
CA GLU A 547 -30.05 7.62 17.11
C GLU A 547 -30.65 8.38 18.30
N GLY A 548 -31.34 9.48 18.02
CA GLY A 548 -31.94 10.34 19.04
C GLY A 548 -30.97 11.17 19.87
N SER A 549 -29.66 11.14 19.60
CA SER A 549 -28.68 11.92 20.33
C SER A 549 -28.90 13.43 20.15
N LYS A 550 -28.77 14.19 21.25
CA LYS A 550 -29.03 15.64 21.28
C LYS A 550 -27.84 16.47 21.75
N VAL A 551 -26.81 15.83 22.26
CA VAL A 551 -25.72 16.52 22.93
C VAL A 551 -24.43 15.69 22.87
N VAL A 552 -23.32 16.42 22.81
CA VAL A 552 -21.96 15.85 22.92
C VAL A 552 -21.31 16.40 24.18
N PHE A 553 -20.66 15.53 24.92
CA PHE A 553 -19.82 15.89 26.06
C PHE A 553 -18.35 15.66 25.75
N VAL A 554 -17.51 16.56 26.18
CA VAL A 554 -16.05 16.44 26.16
C VAL A 554 -15.53 16.54 27.58
N ASN A 555 -14.88 15.46 28.07
CA ASN A 555 -14.40 15.35 29.45
C ASN A 555 -15.50 15.66 30.50
N GLY A 556 -16.74 15.23 30.24
CA GLY A 556 -17.88 15.42 31.13
C GLY A 556 -18.58 16.77 31.00
N ALA A 557 -18.01 17.74 30.28
CA ALA A 557 -18.62 19.04 30.02
C ALA A 557 -19.37 19.05 28.68
N LYS A 558 -20.54 19.69 28.60
CA LYS A 558 -21.27 19.87 27.35
C LYS A 558 -20.40 20.65 26.35
N ALA A 559 -20.21 20.05 25.16
CA ALA A 559 -19.41 20.67 24.11
C ALA A 559 -20.26 21.45 23.12
N GLU A 560 -19.66 22.49 22.52
CA GLU A 560 -20.20 23.14 21.34
C GLU A 560 -19.98 22.26 20.12
N ALA A 561 -21.07 21.77 19.52
CA ALA A 561 -21.04 20.87 18.38
C ALA A 561 -22.21 21.13 17.44
N LYS A 562 -22.00 20.87 16.15
CA LYS A 562 -23.01 20.98 15.09
C LYS A 562 -23.32 19.58 14.51
N LEU A 563 -24.60 19.27 14.41
CA LEU A 563 -25.05 18.06 13.71
C LEU A 563 -25.14 18.33 12.20
N LEU A 564 -24.41 17.55 11.42
CA LEU A 564 -24.41 17.63 9.96
C LEU A 564 -24.24 16.20 9.40
N ASP A 565 -25.11 15.81 8.48
CA ASP A 565 -25.04 14.53 7.76
C ASP A 565 -24.86 13.31 8.69
N GLY A 566 -25.61 13.28 9.80
CA GLY A 566 -25.56 12.19 10.78
C GLY A 566 -24.29 12.16 11.65
N ARG A 567 -23.54 13.25 11.70
CA ARG A 567 -22.31 13.35 12.48
C ARG A 567 -22.29 14.64 13.33
N TRP A 568 -21.75 14.53 14.53
CA TRP A 568 -21.49 15.65 15.40
C TRP A 568 -20.08 16.22 15.15
N ILE A 569 -20.02 17.44 14.62
CA ILE A 569 -18.77 18.17 14.37
C ILE A 569 -18.50 19.07 15.56
N LEU A 570 -17.42 18.80 16.30
CA LEU A 570 -16.99 19.65 17.41
C LEU A 570 -16.41 20.97 16.87
N MET A 571 -16.86 22.09 17.46
CA MET A 571 -16.46 23.41 16.98
C MET A 571 -15.07 23.84 17.45
N ASN A 572 -14.60 23.28 18.57
CA ASN A 572 -13.30 23.60 19.15
C ASN A 572 -12.29 22.48 18.85
N GLU A 573 -11.05 22.87 18.56
CA GLU A 573 -9.92 21.96 18.44
C GLU A 573 -9.57 21.36 19.82
N LEU A 574 -9.34 20.05 19.86
CA LEU A 574 -9.02 19.32 21.08
C LEU A 574 -7.53 19.00 21.16
N SER A 575 -7.01 18.76 22.38
CA SER A 575 -5.61 18.40 22.61
C SER A 575 -5.44 17.50 23.83
N GLY A 576 -4.34 16.75 23.89
CA GLY A 576 -4.00 15.89 25.02
C GLY A 576 -4.93 14.68 25.15
N LYS A 577 -5.32 14.34 26.38
CA LYS A 577 -6.22 13.22 26.68
C LYS A 577 -7.67 13.70 26.72
N VAL A 578 -8.50 13.13 25.87
CA VAL A 578 -9.89 13.55 25.66
C VAL A 578 -10.83 12.35 25.68
N ARG A 579 -11.96 12.51 26.38
CA ARG A 579 -13.10 11.58 26.31
C ARG A 579 -14.30 12.31 25.73
N ILE A 580 -14.87 11.75 24.66
CA ILE A 580 -16.05 12.29 23.96
C ILE A 580 -17.21 11.30 24.15
N GLU A 581 -18.38 11.81 24.51
CA GLU A 581 -19.60 11.01 24.69
C GLU A 581 -20.75 11.67 23.92
N VAL A 582 -21.41 10.89 23.07
CA VAL A 582 -22.62 11.31 22.32
C VAL A 582 -23.82 10.69 23.01
N LYS A 583 -24.75 11.56 23.48
CA LYS A 583 -25.96 11.15 24.26
C LYS A 583 -27.24 11.73 23.69
#